data_49405c7ec67d37f5ff7f32b7af1d4fc6
#
_entry.id   49405c7ec67d37f5ff7f32b7af1d4fc6
#
_cell.length_a   1.000
_cell.length_b   1.000
_cell.length_c   1.000
_cell.angle_alpha   90.00
_cell.angle_beta   90.00
_cell.angle_gamma   90.00
#
_symmetry.space_group_name_H-M   'P 1'
#
loop_
_entity.id
_entity.type
_entity.pdbx_description
1 polymer ?
#
loop_
_entity_poly.entity_id
_entity_poly.type
_entity_poly.pdbx_seq_one_letter_code
_entity_poly.pdbx_strand_id
1 'polypeptide(L)'
;MIDWSEEDMRVSRTELKKAHERLQQLSIPLASLSKKQLKALPASDYFMAELMALADITSANARNRQTKRVGKLMIEENRHELIKALFDAYFPKEQVSKIESWHERLNINDEGTLKQFVKQYQASEQHSMYQLLLWIEYAKHTQDDELMAESKADLASYIREVAILTNLKK
;
A
#
# COMPACT_ATOMS: atom_id res chain seq x y z
N MET A 1 11.98 -9.60 -23.80
CA MET A 1 10.81 -10.51 -23.72
C MET A 1 10.65 -10.98 -22.29
N ILE A 2 9.43 -10.88 -21.77
CA ILE A 2 9.14 -11.32 -20.39
C ILE A 2 9.01 -12.85 -20.39
N ASP A 3 9.73 -13.51 -19.50
CA ASP A 3 9.61 -14.94 -19.28
C ASP A 3 8.46 -15.19 -18.28
N TRP A 4 7.43 -15.92 -18.73
CA TRP A 4 6.25 -16.23 -17.90
C TRP A 4 6.40 -17.56 -17.15
N SER A 5 7.61 -17.84 -16.63
CA SER A 5 7.82 -19.03 -15.81
C SER A 5 7.14 -18.87 -14.45
N GLU A 6 6.77 -19.99 -13.81
CA GLU A 6 6.18 -19.97 -12.46
C GLU A 6 7.11 -19.31 -11.44
N GLU A 7 8.43 -19.45 -11.61
CA GLU A 7 9.42 -18.82 -10.72
C GLU A 7 9.36 -17.31 -10.79
N ASP A 8 9.22 -16.74 -11.98
CA ASP A 8 9.16 -15.29 -12.17
C ASP A 8 7.88 -14.68 -11.60
N MET A 9 6.81 -15.48 -11.53
CA MET A 9 5.51 -15.03 -11.02
C MET A 9 5.33 -15.26 -9.53
N ARG A 10 6.28 -15.87 -8.85
CA ARG A 10 6.20 -16.03 -7.39
C ARG A 10 6.55 -14.73 -6.68
N VAL A 11 5.65 -14.29 -5.81
CA VAL A 11 5.97 -13.18 -4.90
C VAL A 11 6.99 -13.70 -3.90
N SER A 12 8.17 -13.08 -3.86
CA SER A 12 9.23 -13.49 -2.94
C SER A 12 8.82 -13.26 -1.48
N ARG A 13 9.41 -14.06 -0.56
CA ARG A 13 9.20 -13.85 0.88
C ARG A 13 9.64 -12.46 1.32
N THR A 14 10.70 -11.94 0.68
CA THR A 14 11.21 -10.60 0.94
C THR A 14 10.17 -9.55 0.59
N GLU A 15 9.50 -9.66 -0.57
CA GLU A 15 8.46 -8.72 -0.99
C GLU A 15 7.23 -8.80 -0.09
N LEU A 16 6.82 -10.00 0.33
CA LEU A 16 5.73 -10.16 1.29
C LEU A 16 6.06 -9.50 2.63
N LYS A 17 7.29 -9.68 3.11
CA LYS A 17 7.75 -9.04 4.35
C LYS A 17 7.71 -7.52 4.25
N LYS A 18 8.18 -6.97 3.13
CA LYS A 18 8.15 -5.52 2.87
C LYS A 18 6.72 -5.00 2.85
N ALA A 19 5.79 -5.74 2.23
CA ALA A 19 4.38 -5.36 2.21
C ALA A 19 3.78 -5.31 3.61
N HIS A 20 4.06 -6.30 4.45
CA HIS A 20 3.63 -6.34 5.84
C HIS A 20 4.23 -5.18 6.66
N GLU A 21 5.49 -4.88 6.46
CA GLU A 21 6.17 -3.76 7.13
C GLU A 21 5.54 -2.42 6.75
N ARG A 22 5.15 -2.23 5.49
CA ARG A 22 4.44 -1.03 5.06
C ARG A 22 3.12 -0.87 5.80
N LEU A 23 2.33 -1.95 5.90
CA LEU A 23 1.06 -1.91 6.63
C LEU A 23 1.26 -1.59 8.12
N GLN A 24 2.30 -2.14 8.73
CA GLN A 24 2.65 -1.82 10.12
C GLN A 24 2.96 -0.33 10.28
N GLN A 25 3.74 0.23 9.39
CA GLN A 25 4.08 1.66 9.42
C GLN A 25 2.87 2.55 9.18
N LEU A 26 1.96 2.13 8.30
CA LEU A 26 0.75 2.88 7.98
C LEU A 26 -0.29 2.84 9.10
N SER A 27 -0.22 1.85 10.00
CA SER A 27 -1.13 1.78 11.15
C SER A 27 -0.97 2.99 12.08
N ILE A 28 0.22 3.59 12.12
CA ILE A 28 0.50 4.77 12.97
C ILE A 28 -0.30 5.99 12.51
N PRO A 29 -0.18 6.46 11.25
CA PRO A 29 -1.01 7.58 10.79
C PRO A 29 -2.50 7.22 10.76
N LEU A 30 -2.85 5.96 10.52
CA LEU A 30 -4.25 5.52 10.56
C LEU A 30 -4.85 5.71 11.96
N ALA A 31 -4.13 5.31 13.01
CA ALA A 31 -4.55 5.50 14.41
C ALA A 31 -4.59 6.98 14.81
N SER A 32 -3.90 7.84 14.08
CA SER A 32 -3.81 9.28 14.36
C SER A 32 -4.91 10.10 13.70
N LEU A 33 -5.81 9.47 12.94
CA LEU A 33 -6.95 10.15 12.33
C LEU A 33 -7.89 10.71 13.40
N SER A 34 -8.66 11.74 13.04
CA SER A 34 -9.67 12.31 13.94
C SER A 34 -10.74 11.26 14.25
N LYS A 35 -11.47 11.46 15.36
CA LYS A 35 -12.56 10.57 15.74
C LYS A 35 -13.61 10.42 14.63
N LYS A 36 -13.91 11.51 13.95
CA LYS A 36 -14.85 11.51 12.82
C LYS A 36 -14.34 10.64 11.67
N GLN A 37 -13.06 10.81 11.32
CA GLN A 37 -12.43 10.02 10.26
C GLN A 37 -12.34 8.54 10.63
N LEU A 38 -11.99 8.23 11.89
CA LEU A 38 -11.94 6.86 12.38
C LEU A 38 -13.28 6.16 12.28
N LYS A 39 -14.36 6.84 12.66
CA LYS A 39 -15.72 6.28 12.59
C LYS A 39 -16.17 5.99 11.16
N ALA A 40 -15.62 6.70 10.19
CA ALA A 40 -15.96 6.53 8.78
C ALA A 40 -15.14 5.44 8.09
N LEU A 41 -14.17 4.82 8.76
CA LEU A 41 -13.33 3.78 8.16
C LEU A 41 -14.13 2.52 7.85
N PRO A 42 -13.93 1.92 6.66
CA PRO A 42 -14.61 0.68 6.26
C PRO A 42 -13.94 -0.54 6.88
N ALA A 43 -14.11 -0.76 8.18
CA ALA A 43 -13.45 -1.82 8.92
C ALA A 43 -14.39 -2.45 9.95
N SER A 44 -14.04 -3.67 10.37
CA SER A 44 -14.79 -4.37 11.42
C SER A 44 -14.64 -3.69 12.78
N ASP A 45 -15.59 -3.94 13.67
CA ASP A 45 -15.54 -3.41 15.04
C ASP A 45 -14.32 -3.91 15.79
N TYR A 46 -13.93 -5.16 15.55
CA TYR A 46 -12.72 -5.74 16.16
C TYR A 46 -11.46 -4.97 15.74
N PHE A 47 -11.31 -4.74 14.44
CA PHE A 47 -10.17 -3.98 13.92
C PHE A 47 -10.16 -2.56 14.51
N MET A 48 -11.30 -1.89 14.55
CA MET A 48 -11.42 -0.54 15.08
C MET A 48 -11.01 -0.47 16.55
N ALA A 49 -11.40 -1.46 17.35
CA ALA A 49 -11.01 -1.51 18.76
C ALA A 49 -9.49 -1.63 18.92
N GLU A 50 -8.85 -2.48 18.11
CA GLU A 50 -7.39 -2.65 18.14
C GLU A 50 -6.65 -1.40 17.64
N LEU A 51 -7.19 -0.73 16.64
CA LEU A 51 -6.63 0.52 16.11
C LEU A 51 -6.73 1.64 17.15
N MET A 52 -7.86 1.77 17.82
CA MET A 52 -8.05 2.78 18.86
C MET A 52 -7.15 2.52 20.07
N ALA A 53 -6.92 1.26 20.41
CA ALA A 53 -5.99 0.88 21.46
C ALA A 53 -4.57 1.37 21.16
N LEU A 54 -4.15 1.32 19.88
CA LEU A 54 -2.84 1.82 19.46
C LEU A 54 -2.66 3.32 19.78
N ALA A 55 -3.72 4.10 19.58
CA ALA A 55 -3.68 5.55 19.84
C ALA A 55 -3.43 5.89 21.33
N ASP A 56 -3.86 5.02 22.23
CA ASP A 56 -3.80 5.25 23.68
C ASP A 56 -2.51 4.71 24.34
N ILE A 57 -1.74 3.90 23.62
CA ILE A 57 -0.51 3.30 24.17
C ILE A 57 0.63 4.33 24.17
N THR A 58 1.28 4.50 25.33
CA THR A 58 2.40 5.43 25.49
C THR A 58 3.77 4.75 25.58
N SER A 59 3.83 3.50 26.06
CA SER A 59 5.07 2.73 26.14
C SER A 59 5.57 2.34 24.75
N ALA A 60 6.85 2.60 24.45
CA ALA A 60 7.45 2.29 23.15
C ALA A 60 7.35 0.80 22.78
N ASN A 61 7.64 -0.09 23.75
CA ASN A 61 7.59 -1.54 23.50
C ASN A 61 6.17 -2.02 23.25
N ALA A 62 5.20 -1.58 24.05
CA ALA A 62 3.80 -1.92 23.88
C ALA A 62 3.25 -1.35 22.57
N ARG A 63 3.65 -0.12 22.22
CA ARG A 63 3.26 0.53 20.97
C ARG A 63 3.78 -0.24 19.76
N ASN A 64 5.03 -0.70 19.79
CA ASN A 64 5.59 -1.51 18.70
C ASN A 64 4.84 -2.82 18.51
N ARG A 65 4.49 -3.50 19.60
CA ARG A 65 3.71 -4.74 19.54
C ARG A 65 2.32 -4.50 18.97
N GLN A 66 1.65 -3.43 19.40
CA GLN A 66 0.31 -3.09 18.92
C GLN A 66 0.35 -2.68 17.45
N THR A 67 1.37 -1.95 17.02
CA THR A 67 1.58 -1.56 15.62
C THR A 67 1.69 -2.81 14.73
N LYS A 68 2.46 -3.81 15.15
CA LYS A 68 2.58 -5.07 14.42
C LYS A 68 1.26 -5.82 14.35
N ARG A 69 0.51 -5.84 15.46
CA ARG A 69 -0.80 -6.48 15.53
C ARG A 69 -1.80 -5.82 14.58
N VAL A 70 -1.89 -4.50 14.60
CA VAL A 70 -2.79 -3.75 13.71
C VAL A 70 -2.42 -3.98 12.25
N GLY A 71 -1.12 -3.91 11.91
CA GLY A 71 -0.64 -4.18 10.55
C GLY A 71 -1.04 -5.56 10.06
N LYS A 72 -0.95 -6.57 10.92
CA LYS A 72 -1.36 -7.94 10.61
C LYS A 72 -2.86 -8.05 10.39
N LEU A 73 -3.66 -7.38 11.21
CA LEU A 73 -5.12 -7.38 11.10
C LEU A 73 -5.59 -6.65 9.84
N MET A 74 -4.86 -5.64 9.37
CA MET A 74 -5.20 -4.95 8.12
C MET A 74 -5.24 -5.89 6.91
N ILE A 75 -4.44 -6.95 6.93
CA ILE A 75 -4.42 -7.96 5.86
C ILE A 75 -5.75 -8.68 5.76
N GLU A 76 -6.42 -8.91 6.90
CA GLU A 76 -7.69 -9.61 6.98
C GLU A 76 -8.90 -8.70 6.70
N GLU A 77 -8.68 -7.38 6.73
CA GLU A 77 -9.70 -6.38 6.38
C GLU A 77 -9.64 -6.06 4.88
N ASN A 78 -10.55 -5.21 4.41
CA ASN A 78 -10.44 -4.66 3.07
C ASN A 78 -9.35 -3.57 3.06
N ARG A 79 -8.10 -4.02 2.94
CA ARG A 79 -6.92 -3.16 3.03
C ARG A 79 -6.89 -2.06 1.98
N HIS A 80 -7.38 -2.35 0.77
CA HIS A 80 -7.40 -1.34 -0.31
C HIS A 80 -8.30 -0.17 0.03
N GLU A 81 -9.47 -0.43 0.60
CA GLU A 81 -10.38 0.62 1.05
C GLU A 81 -9.85 1.38 2.26
N LEU A 82 -9.19 0.69 3.20
CA LEU A 82 -8.56 1.34 4.35
C LEU A 82 -7.42 2.27 3.91
N ILE A 83 -6.57 1.80 3.01
CA ILE A 83 -5.47 2.60 2.48
C ILE A 83 -6.00 3.80 1.70
N LYS A 84 -7.05 3.61 0.89
CA LYS A 84 -7.68 4.72 0.15
C LYS A 84 -8.26 5.77 1.10
N ALA A 85 -8.96 5.33 2.15
CA ALA A 85 -9.53 6.24 3.15
C ALA A 85 -8.44 7.05 3.87
N LEU A 86 -7.36 6.38 4.28
CA LEU A 86 -6.21 7.06 4.89
C LEU A 86 -5.58 8.06 3.93
N PHE A 87 -5.36 7.66 2.69
CA PHE A 87 -4.76 8.48 1.65
C PHE A 87 -5.58 9.75 1.39
N ASP A 88 -6.89 9.61 1.25
CA ASP A 88 -7.79 10.74 1.02
C ASP A 88 -7.86 11.69 2.22
N ALA A 89 -7.69 11.17 3.43
CA ALA A 89 -7.63 11.98 4.64
C ALA A 89 -6.28 12.67 4.82
N TYR A 90 -5.22 12.07 4.29
CA TYR A 90 -3.85 12.51 4.49
C TYR A 90 -3.43 13.63 3.52
N PHE A 91 -3.86 13.57 2.28
CA PHE A 91 -3.49 14.51 1.23
C PHE A 91 -4.65 15.41 0.80
N PRO A 92 -4.38 16.69 0.45
CA PRO A 92 -5.37 17.55 -0.20
C PRO A 92 -5.80 16.98 -1.57
N LYS A 93 -7.00 17.30 -2.02
CA LYS A 93 -7.57 16.78 -3.28
C LYS A 93 -6.65 16.96 -4.49
N GLU A 94 -6.00 18.12 -4.60
CA GLU A 94 -5.10 18.42 -5.71
C GLU A 94 -3.92 17.43 -5.75
N GLN A 95 -3.38 17.10 -4.58
CA GLN A 95 -2.28 16.15 -4.47
C GLN A 95 -2.75 14.72 -4.71
N VAL A 96 -3.94 14.37 -4.22
CA VAL A 96 -4.54 13.04 -4.45
C VAL A 96 -4.58 12.74 -5.95
N SER A 97 -5.11 13.64 -6.76
CA SER A 97 -5.21 13.46 -8.21
C SER A 97 -3.84 13.30 -8.87
N LYS A 98 -2.87 14.11 -8.47
CA LYS A 98 -1.50 14.03 -9.01
C LYS A 98 -0.82 12.71 -8.67
N ILE A 99 -0.96 12.25 -7.44
CA ILE A 99 -0.36 10.98 -7.00
C ILE A 99 -1.02 9.82 -7.73
N GLU A 100 -2.34 9.79 -7.78
CA GLU A 100 -3.09 8.71 -8.44
C GLU A 100 -2.85 8.65 -9.95
N SER A 101 -2.48 9.77 -10.58
CA SER A 101 -2.17 9.79 -12.02
C SER A 101 -0.99 8.89 -12.39
N TRP A 102 -0.11 8.59 -11.44
CA TRP A 102 1.01 7.67 -11.67
C TRP A 102 0.56 6.28 -12.07
N HIS A 103 -0.61 5.85 -11.62
CA HIS A 103 -1.16 4.53 -11.93
C HIS A 103 -1.24 4.28 -13.45
N GLU A 104 -1.60 5.30 -14.22
CA GLU A 104 -1.71 5.21 -15.68
C GLU A 104 -0.37 5.45 -16.39
N ARG A 105 0.56 6.17 -15.76
CA ARG A 105 1.85 6.52 -16.34
C ARG A 105 2.90 5.43 -16.21
N LEU A 106 2.80 4.60 -15.16
CA LEU A 106 3.77 3.54 -14.91
C LEU A 106 3.62 2.41 -15.92
N ASN A 107 4.71 2.02 -16.53
CA ASN A 107 4.77 0.96 -17.53
C ASN A 107 6.05 0.15 -17.33
N ILE A 108 5.93 -1.17 -17.35
CA ILE A 108 7.05 -2.08 -17.13
C ILE A 108 8.17 -1.89 -18.14
N ASN A 109 7.84 -1.43 -19.36
CA ASN A 109 8.79 -1.21 -20.44
C ASN A 109 9.42 0.19 -20.43
N ASP A 110 8.95 1.08 -19.54
CA ASP A 110 9.46 2.44 -19.41
C ASP A 110 10.25 2.58 -18.11
N GLU A 111 11.51 2.18 -18.16
CA GLU A 111 12.41 2.24 -17.02
C GLU A 111 12.62 3.67 -16.51
N GLY A 112 12.60 4.65 -17.42
CA GLY A 112 12.73 6.06 -17.06
C GLY A 112 11.63 6.54 -16.14
N THR A 113 10.37 6.16 -16.43
CA THR A 113 9.20 6.48 -15.60
C THR A 113 9.31 5.81 -14.24
N LEU A 114 9.75 4.54 -14.20
CA LEU A 114 9.95 3.82 -12.95
C LEU A 114 10.99 4.52 -12.06
N LYS A 115 12.09 4.94 -12.63
CA LYS A 115 13.14 5.67 -11.91
C LYS A 115 12.66 7.02 -11.39
N GLN A 116 11.88 7.74 -12.17
CA GLN A 116 11.27 9.01 -11.75
C GLN A 116 10.37 8.83 -10.55
N PHE A 117 9.55 7.78 -10.56
CA PHE A 117 8.64 7.47 -9.44
C PHE A 117 9.44 7.20 -8.17
N VAL A 118 10.45 6.33 -8.24
CA VAL A 118 11.29 5.98 -7.08
C VAL A 118 12.03 7.20 -6.54
N LYS A 119 12.47 8.07 -7.41
CA LYS A 119 13.12 9.32 -7.01
C LYS A 119 12.18 10.26 -6.25
N GLN A 120 10.94 10.34 -6.71
CA GLN A 120 9.93 11.20 -6.08
C GLN A 120 9.40 10.61 -4.78
N TYR A 121 9.18 9.29 -4.75
CA TYR A 121 8.66 8.58 -3.59
C TYR A 121 9.72 7.63 -3.04
N GLN A 122 10.56 8.14 -2.17
CA GLN A 122 11.74 7.42 -1.67
C GLN A 122 11.41 6.18 -0.84
N ALA A 123 10.19 6.08 -0.32
CA ALA A 123 9.73 4.87 0.36
C ALA A 123 9.46 3.71 -0.62
N SER A 124 9.39 3.99 -1.93
CA SER A 124 9.20 2.96 -2.95
C SER A 124 10.52 2.29 -3.33
N GLU A 125 10.42 1.09 -3.88
CA GLU A 125 11.55 0.34 -4.41
C GLU A 125 11.23 -0.08 -5.84
N GLN A 126 12.22 0.07 -6.73
CA GLN A 126 12.05 -0.24 -8.16
C GLN A 126 11.65 -1.70 -8.38
N HIS A 127 12.27 -2.61 -7.62
CA HIS A 127 11.97 -4.05 -7.74
C HIS A 127 10.53 -4.37 -7.36
N SER A 128 10.03 -3.79 -6.26
CA SER A 128 8.65 -3.99 -5.82
C SER A 128 7.65 -3.50 -6.86
N MET A 129 7.92 -2.33 -7.45
CA MET A 129 7.09 -1.78 -8.53
C MET A 129 7.12 -2.64 -9.78
N TYR A 130 8.30 -3.13 -10.14
CA TYR A 130 8.46 -4.02 -11.29
C TYR A 130 7.61 -5.27 -11.12
N GLN A 131 7.62 -5.87 -9.94
CA GLN A 131 6.80 -7.06 -9.67
C GLN A 131 5.30 -6.79 -9.79
N LEU A 132 4.83 -5.64 -9.28
CA LEU A 132 3.42 -5.26 -9.41
C LEU A 132 3.02 -5.05 -10.87
N LEU A 133 3.87 -4.40 -11.65
CA LEU A 133 3.62 -4.19 -13.08
C LEU A 133 3.70 -5.50 -13.86
N LEU A 134 4.55 -6.42 -13.44
CA LEU A 134 4.67 -7.75 -14.06
C LEU A 134 3.36 -8.53 -13.94
N TRP A 135 2.68 -8.47 -12.79
CA TRP A 135 1.37 -9.11 -12.60
C TRP A 135 0.31 -8.55 -13.54
N ILE A 136 0.33 -7.23 -13.78
CA ILE A 136 -0.57 -6.59 -14.74
C ILE A 136 -0.32 -7.13 -16.16
N GLU A 137 0.94 -7.23 -16.55
CA GLU A 137 1.30 -7.78 -17.88
C GLU A 137 0.93 -9.27 -18.01
N TYR A 138 1.12 -10.03 -16.92
CA TYR A 138 0.71 -11.44 -16.89
C TYR A 138 -0.80 -11.58 -17.05
N ALA A 139 -1.57 -10.75 -16.38
CA ALA A 139 -3.04 -10.75 -16.51
C ALA A 139 -3.48 -10.45 -17.95
N LYS A 140 -2.78 -9.51 -18.63
CA LYS A 140 -3.03 -9.23 -20.05
C LYS A 140 -2.71 -10.44 -20.92
N HIS A 141 -1.55 -11.05 -20.68
CA HIS A 141 -1.09 -12.22 -21.45
C HIS A 141 -2.05 -13.40 -21.33
N THR A 142 -2.58 -13.65 -20.14
CA THR A 142 -3.51 -14.76 -19.88
C THR A 142 -4.97 -14.38 -20.11
N GLN A 143 -5.26 -13.12 -20.41
CA GLN A 143 -6.62 -12.59 -20.59
C GLN A 143 -7.51 -12.85 -19.37
N ASP A 144 -6.93 -12.73 -18.18
CA ASP A 144 -7.61 -12.94 -16.89
C ASP A 144 -8.09 -11.60 -16.35
N ASP A 145 -9.36 -11.27 -16.55
CA ASP A 145 -9.95 -9.99 -16.16
C ASP A 145 -10.00 -9.81 -14.65
N GLU A 146 -10.23 -10.89 -13.89
CA GLU A 146 -10.26 -10.86 -12.43
C GLU A 146 -8.86 -10.57 -11.86
N LEU A 147 -7.84 -11.26 -12.39
CA LEU A 147 -6.44 -11.02 -12.01
C LEU A 147 -6.01 -9.60 -12.40
N MET A 148 -6.47 -9.10 -13.55
CA MET A 148 -6.20 -7.73 -13.98
C MET A 148 -6.72 -6.71 -12.98
N ALA A 149 -7.97 -6.89 -12.52
CA ALA A 149 -8.57 -5.98 -11.54
C ALA A 149 -7.81 -6.01 -10.21
N GLU A 150 -7.45 -7.20 -9.71
CA GLU A 150 -6.67 -7.36 -8.48
C GLU A 150 -5.27 -6.72 -8.61
N SER A 151 -4.60 -6.98 -9.73
CA SER A 151 -3.24 -6.45 -9.95
C SER A 151 -3.21 -4.94 -10.04
N LYS A 152 -4.21 -4.35 -10.69
CA LYS A 152 -4.36 -2.89 -10.76
C LYS A 152 -4.66 -2.29 -9.39
N ALA A 153 -5.51 -2.96 -8.60
CA ALA A 153 -5.81 -2.53 -7.23
C ALA A 153 -4.57 -2.58 -6.34
N ASP A 154 -3.75 -3.61 -6.47
CA ASP A 154 -2.49 -3.75 -5.74
C ASP A 154 -1.51 -2.62 -6.08
N LEU A 155 -1.37 -2.30 -7.36
CA LEU A 155 -0.53 -1.18 -7.78
C LEU A 155 -1.04 0.15 -7.25
N ALA A 156 -2.35 0.40 -7.34
CA ALA A 156 -2.95 1.63 -6.83
C ALA A 156 -2.71 1.78 -5.32
N SER A 157 -2.89 0.70 -4.55
CA SER A 157 -2.62 0.71 -3.11
C SER A 157 -1.14 0.98 -2.82
N TYR A 158 -0.24 0.34 -3.56
CA TYR A 158 1.20 0.55 -3.40
C TYR A 158 1.58 2.01 -3.60
N ILE A 159 1.07 2.64 -4.64
CA ILE A 159 1.32 4.07 -4.92
C ILE A 159 0.88 4.93 -3.73
N ARG A 160 -0.31 4.68 -3.20
CA ARG A 160 -0.84 5.41 -2.05
C ARG A 160 0.00 5.19 -0.79
N GLU A 161 0.36 3.93 -0.52
CA GLU A 161 1.19 3.56 0.63
C GLU A 161 2.53 4.28 0.62
N VAL A 162 3.26 4.21 -0.49
CA VAL A 162 4.59 4.81 -0.56
C VAL A 162 4.56 6.33 -0.59
N ALA A 163 3.48 6.92 -1.12
CA ALA A 163 3.30 8.38 -1.06
C ALA A 163 3.16 8.86 0.39
N ILE A 164 2.33 8.18 1.17
CA ILE A 164 2.15 8.50 2.60
C ILE A 164 3.47 8.28 3.34
N LEU A 165 4.10 7.11 3.17
CA LEU A 165 5.33 6.75 3.87
C LEU A 165 6.49 7.69 3.55
N THR A 166 6.62 8.11 2.29
CA THR A 166 7.64 9.08 1.89
C THR A 166 7.42 10.41 2.62
N ASN A 167 6.18 10.86 2.71
CA ASN A 167 5.85 12.11 3.36
C ASN A 167 6.09 12.06 4.89
N LEU A 168 5.85 10.91 5.52
CA LEU A 168 6.11 10.73 6.95
C LEU A 168 7.59 10.86 7.32
N LYS A 169 8.49 10.56 6.40
CA LYS A 169 9.94 10.62 6.62
C LYS A 169 10.55 12.00 6.39
N LYS A 170 9.76 12.96 5.91
CA LYS A 170 10.22 14.33 5.68
C LYS A 170 10.27 15.17 6.95
#